data_fee31782348d5fd4bcbf3c2744c732ae
#
_entry.id   fee31782348d5fd4bcbf3c2744c732ae
#
_cell.length_a   1.000
_cell.length_b   1.000
_cell.length_c   1.000
_cell.angle_alpha   90.00
_cell.angle_beta   90.00
_cell.angle_gamma   90.00
#
_symmetry.space_group_name_H-M   'P 1'
#
loop_
_entity.id
_entity.type
_entity.pdbx_description
1 polymer ?
#
loop_
_entity_poly.entity_id
_entity_poly.type
_entity_poly.pdbx_seq_one_letter_code
_entity_poly.pdbx_strand_id
1 'polypeptide(L)'
;MNSPRQRQIVMALVTLVTVGSTLLVATANSQAVAPEPERWVGSWSAALTPAGAGKSKDGFSDQTIRMFVHTSVGGSQARIRLSNRYGTKPLTIGHATLALPWPEAGPGDLKPGSVVDAAFNGQKSVTIPAGGSAVSDPVAMHVPASQDIAVTLYLPAQTPGPATWHLYARETAYIGAGDHATSATGAKLAETRNNWYYLTGLDVLNRSGQGSIVVLGDSITDGLKTTVNADRRWTDYLGARLVKEAPEGRAPGILNAGLSGNRLTLDGADLGVNELGMNGSSRFHFDVLGQTGVRTVILALGINDVWLSQDSADNIIARIQQLASLARQAGLKVIVCTLSPWNAFESAPGVVAYTPTLDSVRLTVNSYLRTSTDFDGVIDFDAALRDPANPTKLRAEWDSGDHIHPNDAGNEAMAKAIPLDLLLEDDEDED
;
A
#
# COMPACT_ATOMS: atom_id res chain seq x y z
N MET A 1 -61.70 -82.12 -61.40
CA MET A 1 -62.73 -81.92 -60.41
C MET A 1 -62.01 -81.95 -59.05
N ASN A 2 -62.25 -80.96 -58.26
CA ASN A 2 -61.91 -80.83 -56.86
C ASN A 2 -60.43 -80.54 -56.46
N SER A 3 -60.18 -79.29 -56.27
CA SER A 3 -59.03 -78.65 -55.55
C SER A 3 -59.13 -78.94 -54.01
N PRO A 4 -57.98 -79.09 -53.31
CA PRO A 4 -57.99 -78.98 -51.85
C PRO A 4 -57.33 -77.64 -51.47
N ARG A 5 -57.95 -77.03 -50.49
CA ARG A 5 -57.59 -75.76 -49.87
C ARG A 5 -56.28 -75.91 -49.02
N GLN A 6 -55.34 -75.03 -49.33
CA GLN A 6 -54.15 -74.74 -48.52
C GLN A 6 -54.52 -73.82 -47.33
N ARG A 7 -54.22 -74.24 -46.10
CA ARG A 7 -54.29 -73.41 -44.94
C ARG A 7 -52.94 -72.68 -44.77
N GLN A 8 -52.96 -71.37 -44.81
CA GLN A 8 -51.81 -70.54 -44.46
C GLN A 8 -51.78 -70.37 -42.96
N ILE A 9 -50.64 -70.74 -42.36
CA ILE A 9 -50.27 -70.46 -40.99
C ILE A 9 -49.57 -69.05 -40.97
N VAL A 10 -50.19 -68.12 -40.27
CA VAL A 10 -49.60 -66.81 -40.06
C VAL A 10 -48.72 -66.93 -38.80
N MET A 11 -47.41 -66.85 -39.02
CA MET A 11 -46.42 -66.72 -37.98
C MET A 11 -46.27 -65.22 -37.61
N ALA A 12 -46.68 -64.78 -36.44
CA ALA A 12 -46.46 -63.45 -35.91
C ALA A 12 -45.02 -63.33 -35.41
N LEU A 13 -44.22 -62.53 -36.08
CA LEU A 13 -42.88 -62.14 -35.61
C LEU A 13 -43.02 -61.04 -34.57
N VAL A 14 -42.72 -61.35 -33.28
CA VAL A 14 -42.59 -60.34 -32.22
C VAL A 14 -41.18 -59.77 -32.31
N THR A 15 -41.04 -58.54 -32.80
CA THR A 15 -39.77 -57.81 -32.80
C THR A 15 -39.60 -57.14 -31.42
N LEU A 16 -38.63 -57.63 -30.64
CA LEU A 16 -38.22 -57.00 -29.38
C LEU A 16 -37.34 -55.82 -29.71
N VAL A 17 -37.82 -54.58 -29.50
CA VAL A 17 -37.01 -53.36 -29.59
C VAL A 17 -36.36 -53.14 -28.24
N THR A 18 -35.07 -53.46 -28.10
CA THR A 18 -34.25 -53.08 -26.97
C THR A 18 -33.82 -51.61 -27.16
N VAL A 19 -34.42 -50.70 -26.36
CA VAL A 19 -33.96 -49.31 -26.25
C VAL A 19 -32.71 -49.32 -25.38
N GLY A 20 -31.55 -49.28 -26.00
CA GLY A 20 -30.26 -49.05 -25.33
C GLY A 20 -30.15 -47.60 -24.96
N SER A 21 -30.33 -47.30 -23.64
CA SER A 21 -30.01 -45.99 -23.08
C SER A 21 -28.48 -45.83 -23.01
N THR A 22 -27.88 -45.19 -24.01
CA THR A 22 -26.48 -44.70 -23.92
C THR A 22 -26.46 -43.52 -22.96
N LEU A 23 -25.98 -43.71 -21.73
CA LEU A 23 -25.58 -42.63 -20.86
C LEU A 23 -24.34 -41.94 -21.51
N LEU A 24 -24.53 -40.77 -22.12
CA LEU A 24 -23.42 -39.86 -22.39
C LEU A 24 -22.93 -39.29 -21.04
N VAL A 25 -21.89 -39.87 -20.51
CA VAL A 25 -21.09 -39.23 -19.44
C VAL A 25 -20.33 -38.10 -20.13
N ALA A 26 -20.85 -36.87 -20.02
CA ALA A 26 -20.09 -35.67 -20.37
C ALA A 26 -18.93 -35.55 -19.36
N THR A 27 -17.75 -36.02 -19.73
CA THR A 27 -16.53 -35.65 -19.02
C THR A 27 -16.34 -34.17 -19.26
N ALA A 28 -16.67 -33.34 -18.27
CA ALA A 28 -16.23 -31.95 -18.22
C ALA A 28 -14.68 -31.99 -18.20
N ASN A 29 -14.08 -31.74 -19.35
CA ASN A 29 -12.66 -31.40 -19.41
C ASN A 29 -12.52 -30.05 -18.70
N SER A 30 -12.22 -30.08 -17.40
CA SER A 30 -11.63 -28.92 -16.77
C SER A 30 -10.26 -28.74 -17.43
N GLN A 31 -10.19 -27.89 -18.44
CA GLN A 31 -8.91 -27.37 -18.91
C GLN A 31 -8.33 -26.67 -17.67
N ALA A 32 -7.24 -27.19 -17.16
CA ALA A 32 -6.48 -26.48 -16.14
C ALA A 32 -6.07 -25.14 -16.77
N VAL A 33 -6.63 -24.05 -16.26
CA VAL A 33 -6.26 -22.69 -16.64
C VAL A 33 -4.74 -22.61 -16.43
N ALA A 34 -3.99 -22.22 -17.45
CA ALA A 34 -2.56 -22.05 -17.33
C ALA A 34 -2.29 -21.05 -16.18
N PRO A 35 -1.34 -21.31 -15.30
CA PRO A 35 -1.05 -20.38 -14.21
C PRO A 35 -0.62 -19.03 -14.81
N GLU A 36 -1.18 -17.94 -14.28
CA GLU A 36 -0.84 -16.58 -14.66
C GLU A 36 0.68 -16.36 -14.62
N PRO A 37 1.24 -15.62 -15.62
CA PRO A 37 2.66 -15.32 -15.63
C PRO A 37 3.02 -14.45 -14.40
N GLU A 38 4.16 -14.72 -13.79
CA GLU A 38 4.67 -13.88 -12.70
C GLU A 38 4.95 -12.45 -13.20
N ARG A 39 4.50 -11.48 -12.44
CA ARG A 39 4.71 -10.04 -12.71
C ARG A 39 5.25 -9.35 -11.46
N TRP A 40 6.00 -8.27 -11.67
CA TRP A 40 6.42 -7.41 -10.57
C TRP A 40 5.23 -6.59 -10.06
N VAL A 41 4.98 -6.69 -8.76
CA VAL A 41 3.91 -6.00 -8.03
C VAL A 41 4.53 -5.30 -6.83
N GLY A 42 4.15 -4.06 -6.59
CA GLY A 42 4.53 -3.38 -5.36
C GLY A 42 3.87 -4.04 -4.17
N SER A 43 4.65 -4.40 -3.15
CA SER A 43 4.17 -5.01 -1.91
C SER A 43 4.22 -4.06 -0.71
N TRP A 44 5.14 -3.10 -0.76
CA TRP A 44 5.26 -2.04 0.24
C TRP A 44 5.78 -0.76 -0.41
N SER A 45 5.33 0.40 0.06
CA SER A 45 5.91 1.70 -0.31
C SER A 45 5.86 2.69 0.84
N ALA A 46 6.73 3.71 0.75
CA ALA A 46 6.63 4.92 1.55
C ALA A 46 6.83 6.15 0.65
N ALA A 47 5.97 7.15 0.80
CA ALA A 47 6.21 8.46 0.25
C ALA A 47 7.34 9.16 1.01
N LEU A 48 8.20 9.88 0.29
CA LEU A 48 9.39 10.49 0.87
C LEU A 48 9.28 12.01 0.89
N THR A 49 9.93 12.63 1.86
CA THR A 49 9.96 14.08 2.06
C THR A 49 11.38 14.63 2.05
N PRO A 50 11.55 15.94 1.86
CA PRO A 50 12.81 16.63 2.14
C PRO A 50 13.23 16.44 3.60
N ALA A 51 14.52 16.56 3.85
CA ALA A 51 15.06 16.47 5.21
C ALA A 51 14.50 17.58 6.12
N GLY A 52 14.17 17.19 7.34
CA GLY A 52 13.74 18.13 8.40
C GLY A 52 14.83 18.36 9.44
N ALA A 53 15.10 17.35 10.27
CA ALA A 53 16.00 17.47 11.42
C ALA A 53 16.85 16.21 11.63
N GLY A 54 17.85 16.30 12.52
CA GLY A 54 18.72 15.20 12.92
C GLY A 54 19.39 14.49 11.74
N LYS A 55 19.37 13.16 11.74
CA LYS A 55 20.03 12.34 10.71
C LYS A 55 19.61 12.65 9.28
N SER A 56 18.37 13.07 9.05
CA SER A 56 17.95 13.48 7.71
C SER A 56 18.64 14.75 7.23
N LYS A 57 18.92 15.70 8.16
CA LYS A 57 19.64 16.94 7.86
C LYS A 57 21.15 16.73 7.84
N ASP A 58 21.69 15.99 8.82
CA ASP A 58 23.13 15.83 9.02
C ASP A 58 23.75 14.79 8.08
N GLY A 59 22.98 13.79 7.68
CA GLY A 59 23.43 12.66 6.84
C GLY A 59 24.08 11.54 7.66
N PHE A 60 24.82 10.70 6.94
CA PHE A 60 25.46 9.48 7.45
C PHE A 60 26.95 9.46 7.09
N SER A 61 27.75 8.72 7.86
CA SER A 61 29.17 8.53 7.58
C SER A 61 29.62 7.18 8.11
N ASP A 62 30.04 6.28 7.23
CA ASP A 62 30.45 4.90 7.56
C ASP A 62 29.43 4.23 8.51
N GLN A 63 28.19 4.16 8.08
CA GLN A 63 27.09 3.66 8.91
C GLN A 63 26.22 2.66 8.18
N THR A 64 25.74 1.67 8.91
CA THR A 64 24.69 0.74 8.47
C THR A 64 23.35 1.18 9.04
N ILE A 65 22.30 1.17 8.22
CA ILE A 65 20.91 1.41 8.58
C ILE A 65 20.13 0.12 8.30
N ARG A 66 19.49 -0.44 9.31
CA ARG A 66 18.55 -1.56 9.16
C ARG A 66 17.15 -1.07 9.42
N MET A 67 16.29 -1.21 8.42
CA MET A 67 14.88 -0.79 8.44
C MET A 67 13.98 -2.00 8.25
N PHE A 68 12.77 -1.93 8.78
CA PHE A 68 11.76 -2.98 8.63
C PHE A 68 10.59 -2.42 7.85
N VAL A 69 10.00 -3.26 6.99
CA VAL A 69 8.88 -2.92 6.12
C VAL A 69 7.88 -4.07 6.10
N HIS A 70 6.59 -3.77 6.27
CA HIS A 70 5.53 -4.76 6.31
C HIS A 70 4.96 -5.02 4.92
N THR A 71 5.09 -6.24 4.41
CA THR A 71 4.62 -6.62 3.08
C THR A 71 3.12 -6.83 3.04
N SER A 72 2.44 -6.30 2.04
CA SER A 72 1.01 -6.58 1.81
C SER A 72 0.80 -7.90 1.09
N VAL A 73 1.58 -8.18 0.05
CA VAL A 73 1.53 -9.44 -0.72
C VAL A 73 2.90 -10.08 -0.79
N GLY A 74 2.93 -11.40 -0.92
CA GLY A 74 4.16 -12.17 -1.06
C GLY A 74 4.58 -12.39 -2.50
N GLY A 75 5.77 -13.02 -2.68
CA GLY A 75 6.27 -13.38 -4.00
C GLY A 75 7.48 -14.31 -3.95
N SER A 76 7.87 -14.81 -5.13
CA SER A 76 9.00 -15.72 -5.31
C SER A 76 10.36 -15.03 -5.26
N GLN A 77 10.40 -13.73 -5.58
CA GLN A 77 11.57 -12.85 -5.56
C GLN A 77 11.17 -11.46 -5.06
N ALA A 78 12.17 -10.68 -4.64
CA ALA A 78 12.00 -9.29 -4.24
C ALA A 78 12.96 -8.36 -4.99
N ARG A 79 12.65 -7.06 -5.00
CA ARG A 79 13.59 -5.98 -5.33
C ARG A 79 13.25 -4.75 -4.51
N ILE A 80 14.26 -3.99 -4.12
CA ILE A 80 14.09 -2.74 -3.39
C ILE A 80 14.20 -1.54 -4.31
N ARG A 81 13.47 -0.49 -3.97
CA ARG A 81 13.49 0.80 -4.65
C ARG A 81 14.09 1.86 -3.72
N LEU A 82 15.13 2.52 -4.19
CA LEU A 82 15.85 3.55 -3.45
C LEU A 82 15.71 4.92 -4.13
N SER A 83 15.68 5.98 -3.34
CA SER A 83 15.53 7.34 -3.85
C SER A 83 16.48 8.32 -3.18
N ASN A 84 17.14 9.14 -3.99
CA ASN A 84 17.91 10.31 -3.59
C ASN A 84 17.22 11.60 -4.06
N ARG A 85 15.87 11.60 -4.14
CA ARG A 85 15.06 12.67 -4.74
C ARG A 85 15.34 14.05 -4.16
N TYR A 86 15.53 14.12 -2.84
CA TYR A 86 15.76 15.36 -2.12
C TYR A 86 17.22 15.58 -1.75
N GLY A 87 18.09 14.65 -2.12
CA GLY A 87 19.54 14.83 -1.95
C GLY A 87 20.12 15.84 -2.93
N THR A 88 21.09 16.61 -2.47
CA THR A 88 21.79 17.62 -3.29
C THR A 88 23.12 17.13 -3.82
N LYS A 89 23.55 15.94 -3.43
CA LYS A 89 24.80 15.27 -3.85
C LYS A 89 24.52 13.81 -4.20
N PRO A 90 25.40 13.14 -4.98
CA PRO A 90 25.29 11.71 -5.21
C PRO A 90 25.29 10.91 -3.90
N LEU A 91 24.40 9.93 -3.80
CA LEU A 91 24.26 8.99 -2.69
C LEU A 91 24.90 7.66 -3.09
N THR A 92 25.91 7.20 -2.35
CA THR A 92 26.47 5.86 -2.54
C THR A 92 25.93 4.91 -1.48
N ILE A 93 25.27 3.84 -1.94
CA ILE A 93 24.97 2.66 -1.13
C ILE A 93 26.07 1.65 -1.42
N GLY A 94 26.90 1.35 -0.43
CA GLY A 94 28.03 0.43 -0.59
C GLY A 94 27.65 -1.04 -0.51
N HIS A 95 26.58 -1.33 0.23
CA HIS A 95 26.04 -2.67 0.40
C HIS A 95 24.55 -2.60 0.77
N ALA A 96 23.74 -3.46 0.20
CA ALA A 96 22.33 -3.60 0.53
C ALA A 96 21.96 -5.07 0.69
N THR A 97 21.14 -5.42 1.69
CA THR A 97 20.65 -6.77 1.91
C THR A 97 19.16 -6.79 2.30
N LEU A 98 18.49 -7.92 2.02
CA LEU A 98 17.18 -8.26 2.52
C LEU A 98 17.30 -9.47 3.45
N ALA A 99 16.42 -9.55 4.45
CA ALA A 99 16.39 -10.67 5.37
C ALA A 99 15.02 -10.81 6.04
N LEU A 100 14.74 -11.97 6.63
CA LEU A 100 13.63 -12.17 7.54
C LEU A 100 14.03 -11.66 8.94
N PRO A 101 13.22 -10.84 9.62
CA PRO A 101 13.48 -10.42 10.99
C PRO A 101 13.35 -11.60 11.96
N TRP A 102 14.02 -11.46 13.12
CA TRP A 102 13.94 -12.42 14.23
C TRP A 102 13.80 -11.68 15.56
N PRO A 103 12.65 -11.04 15.81
CA PRO A 103 12.45 -10.19 16.98
C PRO A 103 12.56 -10.94 18.32
N GLU A 104 12.31 -12.27 18.33
CA GLU A 104 12.43 -13.11 19.53
C GLU A 104 13.89 -13.26 19.99
N ALA A 105 14.87 -13.10 19.10
CA ALA A 105 16.29 -13.17 19.44
C ALA A 105 16.83 -11.87 20.02
N GLY A 106 16.34 -10.74 19.50
CA GLY A 106 16.73 -9.43 19.98
C GLY A 106 16.37 -8.29 19.03
N PRO A 107 16.48 -7.04 19.51
CA PRO A 107 16.18 -5.87 18.70
C PRO A 107 17.08 -5.79 17.46
N GLY A 108 16.47 -5.72 16.29
CA GLY A 108 17.18 -5.64 15.02
C GLY A 108 17.85 -6.94 14.56
N ASP A 109 17.65 -8.07 15.24
CA ASP A 109 18.17 -9.37 14.84
C ASP A 109 17.45 -9.94 13.61
N LEU A 110 18.17 -10.72 12.83
CA LEU A 110 17.71 -11.36 11.60
C LEU A 110 17.78 -12.87 11.73
N LYS A 111 16.84 -13.56 11.09
CA LYS A 111 16.81 -15.02 11.09
C LYS A 111 18.09 -15.57 10.43
N PRO A 112 18.83 -16.45 11.11
CA PRO A 112 20.07 -17.02 10.56
C PRO A 112 19.84 -17.68 9.20
N GLY A 113 20.71 -17.37 8.23
CA GLY A 113 20.64 -17.90 6.87
C GLY A 113 19.61 -17.24 5.96
N SER A 114 18.86 -16.22 6.44
CA SER A 114 17.90 -15.49 5.61
C SER A 114 18.47 -14.25 4.91
N VAL A 115 19.68 -13.82 5.26
CA VAL A 115 20.30 -12.63 4.67
C VAL A 115 20.72 -12.89 3.24
N VAL A 116 20.21 -12.08 2.30
CA VAL A 116 20.52 -12.15 0.88
C VAL A 116 20.98 -10.77 0.38
N ASP A 117 22.08 -10.74 -0.36
CA ASP A 117 22.59 -9.52 -0.99
C ASP A 117 21.61 -9.00 -2.05
N ALA A 118 21.41 -7.67 -2.08
CA ALA A 118 20.76 -6.98 -3.18
C ALA A 118 21.84 -6.31 -4.07
N ALA A 119 21.86 -6.68 -5.34
CA ALA A 119 22.76 -6.10 -6.33
C ALA A 119 22.06 -5.03 -7.16
N PHE A 120 22.84 -4.23 -7.87
CA PHE A 120 22.40 -3.19 -8.79
C PHE A 120 23.18 -3.30 -10.09
N ASN A 121 22.56 -3.77 -11.16
CA ASN A 121 23.24 -4.13 -12.42
C ASN A 121 24.41 -5.07 -12.20
N GLY A 122 24.22 -6.10 -11.36
CA GLY A 122 25.23 -7.09 -11.00
C GLY A 122 26.31 -6.60 -10.02
N GLN A 123 26.22 -5.34 -9.53
CA GLN A 123 27.20 -4.79 -8.57
C GLN A 123 26.58 -4.70 -7.17
N LYS A 124 27.39 -4.97 -6.13
CA LYS A 124 26.95 -4.83 -4.72
C LYS A 124 26.66 -3.39 -4.31
N SER A 125 27.25 -2.42 -4.99
CA SER A 125 27.12 -0.99 -4.69
C SER A 125 26.43 -0.25 -5.81
N VAL A 126 25.77 0.86 -5.46
CA VAL A 126 25.19 1.79 -6.41
C VAL A 126 25.42 3.24 -5.97
N THR A 127 25.69 4.11 -6.93
CA THR A 127 25.71 5.56 -6.70
C THR A 127 24.50 6.19 -7.40
N ILE A 128 23.61 6.76 -6.61
CA ILE A 128 22.37 7.39 -7.07
C ILE A 128 22.61 8.90 -7.18
N PRO A 129 22.49 9.50 -8.36
CA PRO A 129 22.69 10.95 -8.51
C PRO A 129 21.69 11.75 -7.67
N ALA A 130 22.00 13.01 -7.40
CA ALA A 130 21.06 13.94 -6.79
C ALA A 130 19.75 14.01 -7.60
N GLY A 131 18.61 13.93 -6.93
CA GLY A 131 17.30 13.86 -7.57
C GLY A 131 16.94 12.51 -8.18
N GLY A 132 17.85 11.53 -8.19
CA GLY A 132 17.69 10.24 -8.85
C GLY A 132 17.09 9.14 -7.96
N SER A 133 16.92 7.98 -8.58
CA SER A 133 16.46 6.74 -7.92
C SER A 133 17.20 5.52 -8.48
N ALA A 134 17.14 4.41 -7.77
CA ALA A 134 17.64 3.12 -8.22
C ALA A 134 16.68 2.00 -7.82
N VAL A 135 16.67 0.93 -8.61
CA VAL A 135 15.96 -0.31 -8.31
C VAL A 135 16.99 -1.42 -8.30
N SER A 136 16.95 -2.30 -7.30
CA SER A 136 17.86 -3.44 -7.26
C SER A 136 17.52 -4.46 -8.35
N ASP A 137 18.50 -5.29 -8.68
CA ASP A 137 18.26 -6.53 -9.42
C ASP A 137 17.29 -7.44 -8.61
N PRO A 138 16.66 -8.43 -9.24
CA PRO A 138 15.89 -9.44 -8.52
C PRO A 138 16.71 -10.15 -7.45
N VAL A 139 16.21 -10.14 -6.22
CA VAL A 139 16.78 -10.86 -5.09
C VAL A 139 16.06 -12.20 -4.96
N ALA A 140 16.81 -13.31 -4.99
CA ALA A 140 16.27 -14.67 -4.87
C ALA A 140 15.88 -14.95 -3.40
N MET A 141 14.77 -14.37 -2.97
CA MET A 141 14.22 -14.49 -1.63
C MET A 141 12.71 -14.66 -1.73
N HIS A 142 12.18 -15.76 -1.18
CA HIS A 142 10.73 -15.88 -1.00
C HIS A 142 10.26 -14.88 0.07
N VAL A 143 9.37 -14.00 -0.34
CA VAL A 143 8.77 -12.97 0.53
C VAL A 143 7.39 -13.43 0.94
N PRO A 144 7.11 -13.61 2.24
CA PRO A 144 5.76 -13.89 2.72
C PRO A 144 4.84 -12.68 2.59
N ALA A 145 3.53 -12.90 2.46
CA ALA A 145 2.54 -11.85 2.57
C ALA A 145 2.27 -11.49 4.03
N SER A 146 1.91 -10.24 4.32
CA SER A 146 1.58 -9.73 5.65
C SER A 146 2.64 -10.07 6.70
N GLN A 147 3.91 -9.84 6.36
CA GLN A 147 5.06 -10.06 7.25
C GLN A 147 6.14 -9.00 7.02
N ASP A 148 6.99 -8.85 8.02
CA ASP A 148 8.11 -7.91 7.95
C ASP A 148 9.27 -8.47 7.16
N ILE A 149 9.91 -7.59 6.40
CA ILE A 149 11.19 -7.79 5.75
C ILE A 149 12.17 -6.73 6.25
N ALA A 150 13.34 -7.16 6.67
CA ALA A 150 14.44 -6.27 6.99
C ALA A 150 15.16 -5.85 5.70
N VAL A 151 15.32 -4.56 5.50
CA VAL A 151 16.17 -3.96 4.47
C VAL A 151 17.33 -3.27 5.17
N THR A 152 18.56 -3.71 4.89
CA THR A 152 19.77 -3.13 5.48
C THR A 152 20.58 -2.44 4.41
N LEU A 153 20.96 -1.19 4.65
CA LEU A 153 21.78 -0.37 3.75
C LEU A 153 23.07 0.06 4.47
N TYR A 154 24.22 -0.11 3.83
CA TYR A 154 25.49 0.43 4.30
C TYR A 154 25.89 1.64 3.45
N LEU A 155 26.21 2.73 4.11
CA LEU A 155 26.69 3.99 3.52
C LEU A 155 28.19 4.18 3.83
N PRO A 156 29.11 3.88 2.88
CA PRO A 156 30.55 3.72 3.18
C PRO A 156 31.29 5.06 3.35
N ALA A 157 30.82 6.11 2.71
CA ALA A 157 31.47 7.42 2.77
C ALA A 157 30.57 8.41 3.53
N GLN A 158 31.14 9.57 3.85
CA GLN A 158 30.32 10.65 4.35
C GLN A 158 29.24 10.98 3.31
N THR A 159 28.02 10.67 3.67
CA THR A 159 26.83 11.01 2.90
C THR A 159 26.21 12.24 3.57
N PRO A 160 26.64 13.44 3.14
CA PRO A 160 26.15 14.68 3.76
C PRO A 160 24.67 14.80 3.49
N GLY A 161 23.94 15.33 4.48
CA GLY A 161 22.56 15.72 4.26
C GLY A 161 22.42 16.80 3.18
N PRO A 162 21.20 17.07 2.71
CA PRO A 162 19.94 16.48 3.19
C PRO A 162 19.71 15.05 2.67
N ALA A 163 19.20 14.19 3.53
CA ALA A 163 18.77 12.86 3.15
C ALA A 163 17.29 12.86 2.69
N THR A 164 16.98 12.05 1.72
CA THR A 164 15.60 11.72 1.36
C THR A 164 15.07 10.72 2.38
N TRP A 165 13.92 11.01 3.03
CA TRP A 165 13.44 10.21 4.14
C TRP A 165 11.92 10.21 4.27
N HIS A 166 11.41 9.31 5.11
CA HIS A 166 10.03 9.30 5.58
C HIS A 166 10.01 9.53 7.10
N LEU A 167 9.24 10.53 7.55
CA LEU A 167 9.33 11.03 8.92
C LEU A 167 8.76 10.05 9.95
N TYR A 168 7.59 9.44 9.69
CA TYR A 168 6.86 8.61 10.65
C TYR A 168 6.77 7.15 10.19
N ALA A 169 7.90 6.45 10.17
CA ALA A 169 7.92 5.03 9.77
C ALA A 169 6.98 4.14 10.59
N ARG A 170 6.65 4.50 11.83
CA ARG A 170 5.96 3.62 12.81
C ARG A 170 6.66 2.29 13.02
N GLU A 171 7.88 2.17 12.51
CA GLU A 171 8.81 1.07 12.64
C GLU A 171 10.17 1.57 13.12
N THR A 172 10.84 0.77 13.95
CA THR A 172 12.16 1.11 14.48
C THR A 172 13.24 0.77 13.44
N ALA A 173 13.98 1.79 13.00
CA ALA A 173 15.23 1.60 12.27
C ALA A 173 16.41 1.57 13.25
N TYR A 174 17.38 0.69 12.97
CA TYR A 174 18.57 0.48 13.79
C TYR A 174 19.81 0.94 13.02
N ILE A 175 20.67 1.74 13.66
CA ILE A 175 21.83 2.37 13.01
C ILE A 175 23.08 2.06 13.82
N GLY A 176 24.18 1.75 13.11
CA GLY A 176 25.49 1.51 13.72
C GLY A 176 26.64 1.87 12.80
N ALA A 177 27.84 2.08 13.35
CA ALA A 177 29.04 2.39 12.59
C ALA A 177 29.61 1.16 11.88
N GLY A 178 30.15 1.33 10.66
CA GLY A 178 30.74 0.29 9.83
C GLY A 178 29.72 -0.52 9.02
N ASP A 179 30.22 -1.45 8.20
CA ASP A 179 29.39 -2.35 7.39
C ASP A 179 28.93 -3.57 8.22
N HIS A 180 27.66 -3.58 8.54
CA HIS A 180 26.97 -4.69 9.20
C HIS A 180 25.79 -5.22 8.34
N ALA A 181 25.81 -4.97 7.03
CA ALA A 181 24.71 -5.35 6.14
C ALA A 181 24.43 -6.86 6.17
N THR A 182 25.45 -7.69 6.28
CA THR A 182 25.32 -9.16 6.36
C THR A 182 25.24 -9.72 7.77
N SER A 183 25.32 -8.86 8.81
CA SER A 183 25.27 -9.32 10.21
C SER A 183 23.86 -9.78 10.58
N ALA A 184 23.72 -11.02 11.04
CA ALA A 184 22.42 -11.49 11.54
C ALA A 184 22.05 -10.86 12.88
N THR A 185 23.02 -10.39 13.68
CA THR A 185 22.72 -9.71 14.95
C THR A 185 22.62 -8.19 14.79
N GLY A 186 21.66 -7.59 15.49
CA GLY A 186 21.49 -6.14 15.65
C GLY A 186 22.41 -5.49 16.69
N ALA A 187 23.21 -6.27 17.42
CA ALA A 187 23.98 -5.79 18.58
C ALA A 187 24.93 -4.62 18.27
N LYS A 188 25.36 -4.44 17.03
CA LYS A 188 26.20 -3.30 16.59
C LYS A 188 25.39 -2.10 16.08
N LEU A 189 24.07 -2.22 15.98
CA LEU A 189 23.15 -1.21 15.47
C LEU A 189 22.38 -0.58 16.66
N ALA A 190 23.11 0.09 17.58
CA ALA A 190 22.58 0.50 18.87
C ALA A 190 21.79 1.83 18.84
N GLU A 191 21.97 2.66 17.80
CA GLU A 191 21.18 3.88 17.65
C GLU A 191 19.83 3.54 17.00
N THR A 192 18.73 4.06 17.55
CA THR A 192 17.39 3.81 17.01
C THR A 192 16.75 5.07 16.48
N ARG A 193 15.96 4.94 15.42
CA ARG A 193 15.13 5.98 14.82
C ARG A 193 13.79 5.40 14.40
N ASN A 194 12.78 6.26 14.29
CA ASN A 194 11.46 5.88 13.81
C ASN A 194 11.22 6.50 12.41
N ASN A 195 12.18 6.22 11.50
CA ASN A 195 12.21 6.82 10.17
C ASN A 195 12.69 5.78 9.15
N TRP A 196 12.23 5.91 7.90
CA TRP A 196 12.87 5.24 6.75
C TRP A 196 13.75 6.24 6.00
N TYR A 197 14.92 5.77 5.56
CA TYR A 197 15.88 6.59 4.83
C TYR A 197 16.15 5.97 3.46
N TYR A 198 16.01 6.76 2.41
CA TYR A 198 16.29 6.41 1.00
C TYR A 198 15.43 5.26 0.45
N LEU A 199 14.79 4.46 1.27
CA LEU A 199 13.97 3.34 0.88
C LEU A 199 12.53 3.81 0.58
N THR A 200 12.06 3.58 -0.65
CA THR A 200 10.74 4.03 -1.10
C THR A 200 9.82 2.92 -1.58
N GLY A 201 10.31 1.68 -1.72
CA GLY A 201 9.46 0.56 -2.11
C GLY A 201 10.14 -0.78 -2.00
N LEU A 202 9.32 -1.80 -1.87
CA LEU A 202 9.66 -3.21 -2.02
C LEU A 202 8.65 -3.84 -2.98
N ASP A 203 9.15 -4.30 -4.12
CA ASP A 203 8.36 -5.02 -5.10
C ASP A 203 8.61 -6.52 -4.95
N VAL A 204 7.59 -7.33 -5.27
CA VAL A 204 7.68 -8.80 -5.30
C VAL A 204 7.29 -9.34 -6.67
N LEU A 205 7.85 -10.47 -7.05
CA LEU A 205 7.46 -11.19 -8.25
C LEU A 205 6.38 -12.21 -7.88
N ASN A 206 5.13 -11.98 -8.31
CA ASN A 206 4.00 -12.85 -7.99
C ASN A 206 3.05 -13.04 -9.18
N ARG A 207 2.00 -13.83 -8.97
CA ARG A 207 1.01 -14.20 -9.99
C ARG A 207 -0.38 -13.66 -9.71
N SER A 208 -0.53 -12.63 -8.86
CA SER A 208 -1.87 -12.19 -8.44
C SER A 208 -2.74 -11.65 -9.59
N GLY A 209 -2.13 -11.21 -10.69
CA GLY A 209 -2.87 -10.57 -11.79
C GLY A 209 -3.44 -9.18 -11.45
N GLN A 210 -3.77 -8.94 -10.18
CA GLN A 210 -4.48 -7.74 -9.68
C GLN A 210 -3.61 -6.48 -9.61
N GLY A 211 -2.28 -6.60 -9.73
CA GLY A 211 -1.37 -5.46 -9.62
C GLY A 211 -1.33 -4.86 -8.21
N SER A 212 -1.20 -3.53 -8.13
CA SER A 212 -1.10 -2.80 -6.86
C SER A 212 -2.14 -1.70 -6.75
N ILE A 213 -2.59 -1.45 -5.53
CA ILE A 213 -3.43 -0.33 -5.12
C ILE A 213 -2.55 0.66 -4.37
N VAL A 214 -2.50 1.90 -4.83
CA VAL A 214 -1.78 2.98 -4.14
C VAL A 214 -2.75 3.83 -3.35
N VAL A 215 -2.46 4.08 -2.08
CA VAL A 215 -3.22 5.00 -1.25
C VAL A 215 -2.47 6.32 -1.13
N LEU A 216 -2.91 7.35 -1.82
CA LEU A 216 -2.41 8.71 -1.68
C LEU A 216 -3.12 9.39 -0.52
N GLY A 217 -2.42 9.60 0.59
CA GLY A 217 -3.04 10.05 1.83
C GLY A 217 -2.21 11.01 2.67
N ASP A 218 -2.75 11.36 3.82
CA ASP A 218 -2.14 12.21 4.84
C ASP A 218 -1.73 11.40 6.09
N SER A 219 -1.73 12.04 7.27
CA SER A 219 -1.36 11.42 8.55
C SER A 219 -2.23 10.22 8.94
N ILE A 220 -3.49 10.19 8.55
CA ILE A 220 -4.42 9.09 8.84
C ILE A 220 -3.99 7.85 8.05
N THR A 221 -3.56 8.02 6.81
CA THR A 221 -3.01 6.94 5.97
C THR A 221 -1.59 6.57 6.37
N ASP A 222 -0.74 7.55 6.71
CA ASP A 222 0.60 7.36 7.25
C ASP A 222 0.61 6.56 8.57
N GLY A 223 -0.54 6.53 9.26
CA GLY A 223 -0.72 5.78 10.50
C GLY A 223 -0.21 6.51 11.74
N LEU A 224 -0.25 7.85 11.72
CA LEU A 224 0.12 8.64 12.90
C LEU A 224 -0.74 8.20 14.10
N LYS A 225 -0.12 7.99 15.26
CA LYS A 225 -0.70 7.47 16.52
C LYS A 225 -0.95 5.96 16.57
N THR A 226 -0.72 5.18 15.53
CA THR A 226 -0.74 3.72 15.66
C THR A 226 0.44 3.24 16.54
N THR A 227 0.33 2.04 17.09
CA THR A 227 1.40 1.43 17.89
C THR A 227 2.64 1.18 17.02
N VAL A 228 3.80 1.62 17.51
CA VAL A 228 5.09 1.42 16.81
C VAL A 228 5.47 -0.06 16.81
N ASN A 229 6.05 -0.55 15.71
CA ASN A 229 6.45 -1.95 15.48
C ASN A 229 5.26 -2.94 15.59
N ALA A 230 4.08 -2.55 15.14
CA ALA A 230 2.90 -3.38 15.30
C ALA A 230 2.04 -3.51 14.02
N ASP A 231 2.41 -2.81 12.94
CA ASP A 231 1.71 -2.86 11.64
C ASP A 231 0.20 -2.62 11.77
N ARG A 232 -0.14 -1.46 12.35
CA ARG A 232 -1.52 -1.11 12.72
C ARG A 232 -2.13 0.02 11.89
N ARG A 233 -1.54 0.34 10.73
CA ARG A 233 -2.18 1.23 9.75
C ARG A 233 -3.43 0.57 9.18
N TRP A 234 -4.41 1.34 8.82
CA TRP A 234 -5.58 0.78 8.13
C TRP A 234 -5.17 0.08 6.81
N THR A 235 -4.09 0.51 6.17
CA THR A 235 -3.52 -0.13 4.97
C THR A 235 -2.92 -1.51 5.26
N ASP A 236 -2.31 -1.71 6.44
CA ASP A 236 -1.75 -2.98 6.87
C ASP A 236 -2.90 -3.98 7.16
N TYR A 237 -3.92 -3.54 7.91
CA TYR A 237 -5.14 -4.32 8.14
C TYR A 237 -5.88 -4.66 6.83
N LEU A 238 -5.93 -3.71 5.87
CA LEU A 238 -6.54 -3.95 4.56
C LEU A 238 -5.75 -4.99 3.77
N GLY A 239 -4.41 -4.90 3.74
CA GLY A 239 -3.54 -5.87 3.08
C GLY A 239 -3.74 -7.28 3.64
N ALA A 240 -3.72 -7.43 4.97
CA ALA A 240 -3.97 -8.70 5.65
C ALA A 240 -5.38 -9.26 5.34
N ARG A 241 -6.37 -8.37 5.27
CA ARG A 241 -7.75 -8.73 4.94
C ARG A 241 -7.88 -9.20 3.49
N LEU A 242 -7.23 -8.52 2.53
CA LEU A 242 -7.22 -8.93 1.12
C LEU A 242 -6.55 -10.29 0.93
N VAL A 243 -5.40 -10.53 1.57
CA VAL A 243 -4.73 -11.85 1.52
C VAL A 243 -5.62 -12.97 2.04
N LYS A 244 -6.45 -12.68 3.03
CA LYS A 244 -7.35 -13.68 3.66
C LYS A 244 -8.66 -13.89 2.90
N GLU A 245 -9.25 -12.83 2.34
CA GLU A 245 -10.63 -12.80 1.85
C GLU A 245 -10.74 -12.75 0.31
N ALA A 246 -9.70 -12.28 -0.40
CA ALA A 246 -9.68 -12.35 -1.86
C ALA A 246 -9.59 -13.81 -2.33
N PRO A 247 -10.03 -14.13 -3.56
CA PRO A 247 -9.79 -15.43 -4.17
C PRO A 247 -8.29 -15.79 -4.11
N GLU A 248 -7.97 -17.08 -3.99
CA GLU A 248 -6.59 -17.54 -3.84
C GLU A 248 -5.68 -16.97 -4.95
N GLY A 249 -4.57 -16.37 -4.53
CA GLY A 249 -3.60 -15.76 -5.45
C GLY A 249 -4.03 -14.44 -6.09
N ARG A 250 -5.19 -13.87 -5.73
CA ARG A 250 -5.74 -12.65 -6.35
C ARG A 250 -5.69 -11.40 -5.46
N ALA A 251 -4.97 -11.43 -4.35
CA ALA A 251 -4.81 -10.25 -3.51
C ALA A 251 -3.91 -9.21 -4.23
N PRO A 252 -4.37 -7.96 -4.43
CA PRO A 252 -3.52 -6.87 -4.91
C PRO A 252 -2.52 -6.42 -3.85
N GLY A 253 -1.38 -5.88 -4.28
CA GLY A 253 -0.48 -5.19 -3.36
C GLY A 253 -1.08 -3.88 -2.84
N ILE A 254 -0.87 -3.56 -1.57
CA ILE A 254 -1.28 -2.28 -0.97
C ILE A 254 -0.04 -1.42 -0.73
N LEU A 255 -0.02 -0.24 -1.33
CA LEU A 255 1.09 0.70 -1.27
C LEU A 255 0.64 1.96 -0.54
N ASN A 256 1.26 2.21 0.61
CA ASN A 256 0.95 3.38 1.42
C ASN A 256 1.80 4.58 0.98
N ALA A 257 1.14 5.60 0.43
CA ALA A 257 1.72 6.90 0.08
C ALA A 257 1.17 8.02 0.99
N GLY A 258 0.92 7.72 2.26
CA GLY A 258 0.57 8.68 3.29
C GLY A 258 1.75 9.56 3.69
N LEU A 259 1.49 10.84 3.93
CA LEU A 259 2.43 11.79 4.52
C LEU A 259 1.72 12.63 5.57
N SER A 260 2.20 12.61 6.80
CA SER A 260 1.59 13.38 7.89
C SER A 260 1.56 14.88 7.59
N GLY A 261 0.38 15.50 7.76
CA GLY A 261 0.15 16.92 7.47
C GLY A 261 0.05 17.27 5.98
N ASN A 262 0.04 16.29 5.08
CA ASN A 262 0.01 16.53 3.64
C ASN A 262 -1.33 17.11 3.17
N ARG A 263 -1.27 17.93 2.14
CA ARG A 263 -2.39 18.67 1.56
C ARG A 263 -2.51 18.40 0.07
N LEU A 264 -3.68 18.66 -0.47
CA LEU A 264 -3.93 18.59 -1.92
C LEU A 264 -3.31 19.77 -2.66
N THR A 265 -3.36 20.97 -2.05
CA THR A 265 -3.17 22.25 -2.73
C THR A 265 -1.83 22.91 -2.47
N LEU A 266 -1.30 22.82 -1.25
CA LEU A 266 -0.11 23.55 -0.82
C LEU A 266 0.99 22.60 -0.32
N ASP A 267 2.25 22.95 -0.60
CA ASP A 267 3.42 22.23 -0.12
C ASP A 267 3.68 22.50 1.37
N GLY A 268 4.39 21.60 2.04
CA GLY A 268 4.86 21.84 3.40
C GLY A 268 5.76 23.07 3.50
N ALA A 269 6.54 23.34 2.47
CA ALA A 269 7.39 24.51 2.37
C ALA A 269 6.62 25.85 2.45
N ASP A 270 5.36 25.90 2.01
CA ASP A 270 4.50 27.10 2.10
C ASP A 270 4.17 27.46 3.56
N LEU A 271 4.31 26.50 4.49
CA LEU A 271 4.20 26.73 5.93
C LEU A 271 5.57 26.80 6.63
N GLY A 272 6.68 26.69 5.88
CA GLY A 272 8.02 26.58 6.45
C GLY A 272 8.31 25.20 7.10
N VAL A 273 7.50 24.17 6.82
CA VAL A 273 7.61 22.82 7.38
C VAL A 273 7.76 21.82 6.24
N ASN A 274 8.99 21.66 5.75
CA ASN A 274 9.30 20.82 4.59
C ASN A 274 8.88 19.35 4.77
N GLU A 275 8.86 18.86 5.99
CA GLU A 275 8.51 17.48 6.35
C GLU A 275 7.05 17.11 6.03
N LEU A 276 6.16 18.08 5.87
CA LEU A 276 4.81 17.82 5.39
C LEU A 276 4.76 17.43 3.90
N GLY A 277 5.91 17.52 3.23
CA GLY A 277 6.10 17.07 1.86
C GLY A 277 5.55 18.01 0.80
N MET A 278 5.71 17.61 -0.45
CA MET A 278 5.04 18.24 -1.59
C MET A 278 3.54 17.94 -1.53
N ASN A 279 2.71 18.81 -2.05
CA ASN A 279 1.27 18.60 -2.12
C ASN A 279 0.90 17.35 -2.95
N GLY A 280 -0.30 16.82 -2.73
CA GLY A 280 -0.76 15.59 -3.38
C GLY A 280 -0.66 15.64 -4.90
N SER A 281 -0.97 16.79 -5.51
CA SER A 281 -0.89 16.96 -6.97
C SER A 281 0.54 16.89 -7.48
N SER A 282 1.48 17.55 -6.80
CA SER A 282 2.90 17.60 -7.20
C SER A 282 3.63 16.28 -7.02
N ARG A 283 3.23 15.44 -6.04
CA ARG A 283 3.85 14.14 -5.79
C ARG A 283 3.15 12.97 -6.48
N PHE A 284 2.00 13.19 -7.11
CA PHE A 284 1.17 12.14 -7.73
C PHE A 284 1.93 11.28 -8.74
N HIS A 285 2.72 11.91 -9.59
CA HIS A 285 3.52 11.19 -10.58
C HIS A 285 4.51 10.20 -9.94
N PHE A 286 5.14 10.57 -8.84
CA PHE A 286 6.16 9.72 -8.19
C PHE A 286 5.54 8.69 -7.25
N ASP A 287 4.56 9.13 -6.47
CA ASP A 287 4.02 8.33 -5.37
C ASP A 287 2.84 7.45 -5.80
N VAL A 288 2.27 7.71 -6.99
CA VAL A 288 1.19 6.91 -7.58
C VAL A 288 1.61 6.29 -8.91
N LEU A 289 1.78 7.12 -9.96
CA LEU A 289 2.03 6.62 -11.32
C LEU A 289 3.37 5.88 -11.47
N GLY A 290 4.36 6.24 -10.64
CA GLY A 290 5.68 5.60 -10.62
C GLY A 290 5.72 4.27 -9.85
N GLN A 291 4.62 3.80 -9.27
CA GLN A 291 4.60 2.56 -8.50
C GLN A 291 4.47 1.33 -9.39
N THR A 292 5.09 0.23 -8.94
CA THR A 292 5.13 -1.00 -9.72
C THR A 292 3.77 -1.68 -9.77
N GLY A 293 3.26 -1.88 -10.99
CA GLY A 293 2.01 -2.60 -11.22
C GLY A 293 0.76 -1.89 -10.73
N VAL A 294 0.80 -0.56 -10.54
CA VAL A 294 -0.38 0.19 -10.07
C VAL A 294 -1.54 0.05 -11.05
N ARG A 295 -2.72 -0.29 -10.53
CA ARG A 295 -3.99 -0.36 -11.27
C ARG A 295 -5.08 0.49 -10.63
N THR A 296 -5.01 0.70 -9.33
CA THR A 296 -6.01 1.46 -8.58
C THR A 296 -5.33 2.51 -7.71
N VAL A 297 -5.92 3.69 -7.64
CA VAL A 297 -5.55 4.72 -6.66
C VAL A 297 -6.72 5.00 -5.71
N ILE A 298 -6.41 5.05 -4.42
CA ILE A 298 -7.33 5.53 -3.39
C ILE A 298 -6.87 6.93 -2.97
N LEU A 299 -7.71 7.93 -3.18
CA LEU A 299 -7.46 9.32 -2.79
C LEU A 299 -8.04 9.57 -1.39
N ALA A 300 -7.16 9.70 -0.39
CA ALA A 300 -7.49 9.87 1.03
C ALA A 300 -6.83 11.14 1.60
N LEU A 301 -7.06 12.28 0.94
CA LEU A 301 -6.51 13.59 1.25
C LEU A 301 -7.61 14.63 1.36
N GLY A 302 -7.36 15.73 2.10
CA GLY A 302 -8.21 16.91 2.13
C GLY A 302 -8.49 17.46 3.53
N ILE A 303 -8.36 16.66 4.60
CA ILE A 303 -8.64 17.17 5.95
C ILE A 303 -7.66 18.28 6.36
N ASN A 304 -6.40 18.21 5.93
CA ASN A 304 -5.40 19.25 6.19
C ASN A 304 -5.63 20.49 5.33
N ASP A 305 -6.26 20.37 4.18
CA ASP A 305 -6.70 21.51 3.37
C ASP A 305 -7.84 22.25 4.10
N VAL A 306 -8.75 21.52 4.76
CA VAL A 306 -9.83 22.12 5.55
C VAL A 306 -9.29 22.88 6.76
N TRP A 307 -8.52 22.24 7.66
CA TRP A 307 -8.18 22.87 8.93
C TRP A 307 -6.88 23.68 8.89
N LEU A 308 -5.84 23.20 8.17
CA LEU A 308 -4.52 23.81 8.17
C LEU A 308 -4.40 24.93 7.13
N SER A 309 -4.97 24.72 5.93
CA SER A 309 -5.00 25.74 4.85
C SER A 309 -6.26 26.60 4.88
N GLN A 310 -7.33 26.18 5.57
CA GLN A 310 -8.63 26.82 5.57
C GLN A 310 -9.17 27.03 4.14
N ASP A 311 -8.95 26.04 3.28
CA ASP A 311 -9.34 26.10 1.87
C ASP A 311 -10.87 25.90 1.70
N SER A 312 -11.40 26.35 0.58
CA SER A 312 -12.81 26.19 0.25
C SER A 312 -13.15 24.76 -0.19
N ALA A 313 -14.38 24.33 -0.01
CA ALA A 313 -14.85 23.05 -0.52
C ALA A 313 -14.67 22.93 -2.04
N ASP A 314 -14.94 23.99 -2.79
CA ASP A 314 -14.81 24.02 -4.25
C ASP A 314 -13.37 23.77 -4.70
N ASN A 315 -12.40 24.40 -4.03
CA ASN A 315 -10.97 24.19 -4.35
C ASN A 315 -10.53 22.75 -4.03
N ILE A 316 -10.92 22.22 -2.87
CA ILE A 316 -10.61 20.84 -2.47
C ILE A 316 -11.21 19.84 -3.48
N ILE A 317 -12.49 20.01 -3.82
CA ILE A 317 -13.19 19.17 -4.82
C ILE A 317 -12.49 19.25 -6.17
N ALA A 318 -12.17 20.44 -6.66
CA ALA A 318 -11.51 20.63 -7.94
C ALA A 318 -10.14 19.93 -8.00
N ARG A 319 -9.39 19.89 -6.88
CA ARG A 319 -8.11 19.17 -6.82
C ARG A 319 -8.29 17.66 -6.81
N ILE A 320 -9.29 17.14 -6.09
CA ILE A 320 -9.62 15.70 -6.13
C ILE A 320 -10.05 15.30 -7.56
N GLN A 321 -10.89 16.09 -8.23
CA GLN A 321 -11.27 15.86 -9.63
C GLN A 321 -10.06 15.89 -10.58
N GLN A 322 -9.13 16.80 -10.38
CA GLN A 322 -7.89 16.87 -11.16
C GLN A 322 -7.05 15.59 -11.00
N LEU A 323 -6.87 15.12 -9.78
CA LEU A 323 -6.12 13.87 -9.50
C LEU A 323 -6.83 12.66 -10.11
N ALA A 324 -8.16 12.59 -9.99
CA ALA A 324 -8.95 11.55 -10.61
C ALA A 324 -8.81 11.54 -12.13
N SER A 325 -8.82 12.72 -12.76
CA SER A 325 -8.60 12.85 -14.21
C SER A 325 -7.21 12.36 -14.62
N LEU A 326 -6.16 12.72 -13.88
CA LEU A 326 -4.79 12.25 -14.13
C LEU A 326 -4.67 10.73 -13.99
N ALA A 327 -5.30 10.15 -12.95
CA ALA A 327 -5.33 8.72 -12.73
C ALA A 327 -6.02 7.97 -13.88
N ARG A 328 -7.20 8.43 -14.31
CA ARG A 328 -7.94 7.84 -15.44
C ARG A 328 -7.20 7.95 -16.75
N GLN A 329 -6.52 9.07 -17.02
CA GLN A 329 -5.67 9.20 -18.21
C GLN A 329 -4.52 8.18 -18.22
N ALA A 330 -4.10 7.72 -17.05
CA ALA A 330 -3.11 6.64 -16.89
C ALA A 330 -3.74 5.23 -16.85
N GLY A 331 -5.05 5.11 -17.05
CA GLY A 331 -5.76 3.82 -17.03
C GLY A 331 -6.02 3.26 -15.63
N LEU A 332 -5.95 4.09 -14.58
CA LEU A 332 -6.18 3.64 -13.21
C LEU A 332 -7.65 3.74 -12.81
N LYS A 333 -8.11 2.76 -12.04
CA LYS A 333 -9.35 2.83 -11.24
C LYS A 333 -9.17 3.86 -10.12
N VAL A 334 -10.18 4.69 -9.87
CA VAL A 334 -10.11 5.79 -8.92
C VAL A 334 -11.15 5.64 -7.84
N ILE A 335 -10.70 5.49 -6.61
CA ILE A 335 -11.54 5.41 -5.43
C ILE A 335 -11.23 6.62 -4.54
N VAL A 336 -12.24 7.18 -3.90
CA VAL A 336 -12.07 8.33 -2.99
C VAL A 336 -12.53 7.98 -1.57
N CYS A 337 -11.93 8.64 -0.57
CA CYS A 337 -12.34 8.50 0.82
C CYS A 337 -13.00 9.78 1.31
N THR A 338 -14.10 9.66 2.07
CA THR A 338 -14.66 10.81 2.79
C THR A 338 -13.74 11.21 3.95
N LEU A 339 -13.75 12.50 4.27
CA LEU A 339 -12.96 13.11 5.33
C LEU A 339 -13.60 12.80 6.70
N SER A 340 -12.82 12.21 7.61
CA SER A 340 -13.27 11.87 8.96
C SER A 340 -13.59 13.11 9.83
N PRO A 341 -14.41 12.96 10.87
CA PRO A 341 -14.67 14.05 11.82
C PRO A 341 -13.43 14.33 12.70
N TRP A 342 -13.33 15.55 13.24
CA TRP A 342 -12.14 16.04 13.92
C TRP A 342 -12.44 17.08 15.03
N ASN A 343 -13.68 17.11 15.53
CA ASN A 343 -14.06 18.05 16.58
C ASN A 343 -13.31 17.77 17.89
N ALA A 344 -12.82 18.83 18.50
CA ALA A 344 -11.92 18.89 19.65
C ALA A 344 -10.43 18.68 19.35
N PHE A 345 -10.02 18.52 18.08
CA PHE A 345 -8.61 18.49 17.72
C PHE A 345 -7.92 19.81 18.09
N GLU A 346 -6.82 19.70 18.81
CA GLU A 346 -5.95 20.82 19.15
C GLU A 346 -4.68 20.81 18.28
N SER A 347 -4.49 21.87 17.48
CA SER A 347 -3.28 22.05 16.68
C SER A 347 -2.03 22.38 17.52
N ALA A 348 -2.25 22.93 18.72
CA ALA A 348 -1.28 23.14 19.79
C ALA A 348 -2.04 23.13 21.12
N PRO A 349 -1.34 22.94 22.29
CA PRO A 349 -1.98 22.90 23.58
C PRO A 349 -2.91 24.12 23.80
N GLY A 350 -4.20 23.85 24.00
CA GLY A 350 -5.24 24.87 24.20
C GLY A 350 -5.69 25.62 22.93
N VAL A 351 -5.20 25.22 21.74
CA VAL A 351 -5.59 25.82 20.45
C VAL A 351 -6.45 24.85 19.67
N VAL A 352 -7.76 24.91 19.86
CA VAL A 352 -8.73 24.09 19.13
C VAL A 352 -8.77 24.53 17.66
N ALA A 353 -8.41 23.64 16.75
CA ALA A 353 -8.40 23.89 15.31
C ALA A 353 -9.80 23.76 14.69
N TYR A 354 -10.68 22.97 15.29
CA TYR A 354 -12.04 22.78 14.83
C TYR A 354 -12.90 24.03 14.98
N THR A 355 -13.66 24.36 13.92
CA THR A 355 -14.78 25.31 13.99
C THR A 355 -15.97 24.76 13.20
N PRO A 356 -17.22 25.11 13.56
CA PRO A 356 -18.40 24.72 12.76
C PRO A 356 -18.34 25.18 11.30
N THR A 357 -17.68 26.29 11.01
CA THR A 357 -17.49 26.81 9.65
C THR A 357 -16.57 25.87 8.85
N LEU A 358 -15.43 25.46 9.41
CA LEU A 358 -14.52 24.51 8.76
C LEU A 358 -15.15 23.12 8.62
N ASP A 359 -15.95 22.70 9.62
CA ASP A 359 -16.68 21.43 9.50
C ASP A 359 -17.72 21.46 8.39
N SER A 360 -18.36 22.62 8.12
CA SER A 360 -19.27 22.77 6.98
C SER A 360 -18.56 22.57 5.63
N VAL A 361 -17.29 22.97 5.52
CA VAL A 361 -16.45 22.69 4.33
C VAL A 361 -16.25 21.17 4.19
N ARG A 362 -15.85 20.47 5.26
CA ARG A 362 -15.69 19.01 5.28
C ARG A 362 -16.98 18.30 4.86
N LEU A 363 -18.11 18.71 5.42
CA LEU A 363 -19.42 18.13 5.10
C LEU A 363 -19.81 18.35 3.65
N THR A 364 -19.51 19.51 3.08
CA THR A 364 -19.75 19.82 1.66
C THR A 364 -18.89 18.92 0.75
N VAL A 365 -17.59 18.78 1.05
CA VAL A 365 -16.70 17.85 0.34
C VAL A 365 -17.24 16.43 0.44
N ASN A 366 -17.57 15.95 1.63
CA ASN A 366 -18.10 14.60 1.84
C ASN A 366 -19.41 14.35 1.10
N SER A 367 -20.31 15.34 1.06
CA SER A 367 -21.56 15.25 0.30
C SER A 367 -21.29 15.06 -1.20
N TYR A 368 -20.37 15.85 -1.74
CA TYR A 368 -19.95 15.71 -3.14
C TYR A 368 -19.35 14.33 -3.40
N LEU A 369 -18.39 13.85 -2.59
CA LEU A 369 -17.74 12.56 -2.77
C LEU A 369 -18.74 11.41 -2.77
N ARG A 370 -19.77 11.45 -1.92
CA ARG A 370 -20.81 10.41 -1.82
C ARG A 370 -21.74 10.34 -3.02
N THR A 371 -21.95 11.45 -3.72
CA THR A 371 -22.97 11.56 -4.78
C THR A 371 -22.39 11.72 -6.18
N SER A 372 -21.09 11.97 -6.29
CA SER A 372 -20.42 12.18 -7.58
C SER A 372 -20.25 10.87 -8.34
N THR A 373 -20.39 10.94 -9.65
CA THR A 373 -20.08 9.86 -10.60
C THR A 373 -18.66 10.01 -11.20
N ASP A 374 -17.87 10.94 -10.67
CA ASP A 374 -16.49 11.18 -11.14
C ASP A 374 -15.48 10.12 -10.65
N PHE A 375 -15.93 9.15 -9.85
CA PHE A 375 -15.09 8.15 -9.23
C PHE A 375 -15.66 6.75 -9.44
N ASP A 376 -14.80 5.75 -9.42
CA ASP A 376 -15.20 4.35 -9.59
C ASP A 376 -15.71 3.73 -8.27
N GLY A 377 -15.49 4.42 -7.15
CA GLY A 377 -16.01 4.04 -5.84
C GLY A 377 -15.72 5.05 -4.75
N VAL A 378 -16.46 4.92 -3.65
CA VAL A 378 -16.33 5.77 -2.46
C VAL A 378 -16.18 4.90 -1.22
N ILE A 379 -15.16 5.17 -0.41
CA ILE A 379 -14.98 4.60 0.93
C ILE A 379 -15.43 5.64 1.96
N ASP A 380 -16.47 5.35 2.71
CA ASP A 380 -17.06 6.31 3.64
C ASP A 380 -16.44 6.24 5.04
N PHE A 381 -15.21 6.74 5.18
CA PHE A 381 -14.52 6.80 6.48
C PHE A 381 -15.19 7.75 7.49
N ASP A 382 -15.88 8.79 7.03
CA ASP A 382 -16.69 9.62 7.93
C ASP A 382 -17.81 8.80 8.59
N ALA A 383 -18.55 8.02 7.82
CA ALA A 383 -19.60 7.15 8.37
C ALA A 383 -19.02 6.04 9.27
N ALA A 384 -17.86 5.49 8.90
CA ALA A 384 -17.20 4.44 9.66
C ALA A 384 -16.72 4.91 11.04
N LEU A 385 -16.14 6.11 11.11
CA LEU A 385 -15.42 6.58 12.30
C LEU A 385 -16.22 7.53 13.21
N ARG A 386 -17.26 8.20 12.69
CA ARG A 386 -18.00 9.22 13.46
C ARG A 386 -18.78 8.61 14.61
N ASP A 387 -18.84 9.33 15.73
CA ASP A 387 -19.73 9.03 16.85
C ASP A 387 -21.20 9.24 16.42
N PRO A 388 -22.08 8.23 16.50
CA PRO A 388 -23.49 8.37 16.15
C PRO A 388 -24.25 9.41 16.99
N ALA A 389 -23.83 9.64 18.24
CA ALA A 389 -24.43 10.62 19.13
C ALA A 389 -23.91 12.04 18.87
N ASN A 390 -22.69 12.16 18.33
CA ASN A 390 -22.07 13.43 17.95
C ASN A 390 -21.25 13.29 16.67
N PRO A 391 -21.88 13.40 15.47
CA PRO A 391 -21.23 13.11 14.19
C PRO A 391 -20.03 14.01 13.82
N THR A 392 -19.76 15.03 14.60
CA THR A 392 -18.58 15.88 14.40
C THR A 392 -17.32 15.33 15.07
N LYS A 393 -17.46 14.26 15.89
CA LYS A 393 -16.36 13.61 16.64
C LYS A 393 -16.09 12.21 16.15
N LEU A 394 -14.84 11.76 16.35
CA LEU A 394 -14.51 10.35 16.31
C LEU A 394 -15.22 9.61 17.46
N ARG A 395 -15.56 8.35 17.28
CA ARG A 395 -15.96 7.46 18.39
C ARG A 395 -14.84 7.40 19.41
N ALA A 396 -15.19 7.48 20.69
CA ALA A 396 -14.23 7.53 21.79
C ALA A 396 -13.30 6.28 21.81
N GLU A 397 -13.83 5.10 21.49
CA GLU A 397 -13.07 3.85 21.44
C GLU A 397 -12.07 3.77 20.28
N TRP A 398 -12.21 4.62 19.26
CA TRP A 398 -11.36 4.67 18.06
C TRP A 398 -10.46 5.90 18.01
N ASP A 399 -10.65 6.83 18.91
CA ASP A 399 -9.86 8.06 19.01
C ASP A 399 -8.52 7.78 19.69
N SER A 400 -7.43 8.29 19.15
CA SER A 400 -6.10 8.20 19.78
C SER A 400 -5.93 9.14 20.98
N GLY A 401 -6.92 9.98 21.24
CA GLY A 401 -6.92 11.02 22.26
C GLY A 401 -6.51 12.40 21.76
N ASP A 402 -6.19 12.54 20.46
CA ASP A 402 -5.94 13.85 19.85
C ASP A 402 -7.12 14.35 18.98
N HIS A 403 -8.16 13.53 18.85
CA HIS A 403 -9.45 13.86 18.24
C HIS A 403 -9.46 14.05 16.70
N ILE A 404 -8.39 13.65 16.02
CA ILE A 404 -8.30 13.63 14.55
C ILE A 404 -7.72 12.30 14.03
N HIS A 405 -6.78 11.66 14.76
CA HIS A 405 -6.15 10.43 14.34
C HIS A 405 -6.80 9.21 15.01
N PRO A 406 -7.20 8.20 14.24
CA PRO A 406 -7.65 6.93 14.80
C PRO A 406 -6.52 6.19 15.54
N ASN A 407 -6.83 5.54 16.65
CA ASN A 407 -5.95 4.57 17.30
C ASN A 407 -5.92 3.24 16.50
N ASP A 408 -5.25 2.19 17.01
CA ASP A 408 -5.15 0.89 16.34
C ASP A 408 -6.54 0.29 16.02
N ALA A 409 -7.50 0.36 16.97
CA ALA A 409 -8.85 -0.15 16.76
C ALA A 409 -9.63 0.67 15.72
N GLY A 410 -9.42 1.98 15.68
CA GLY A 410 -10.00 2.85 14.65
C GLY A 410 -9.44 2.56 13.27
N ASN A 411 -8.14 2.32 13.15
CA ASN A 411 -7.51 1.88 11.89
C ASN A 411 -8.05 0.52 11.42
N GLU A 412 -8.24 -0.43 12.34
CA GLU A 412 -8.88 -1.72 12.02
C GLU A 412 -10.33 -1.54 11.57
N ALA A 413 -11.10 -0.64 12.21
CA ALA A 413 -12.46 -0.33 11.81
C ALA A 413 -12.53 0.30 10.41
N MET A 414 -11.56 1.19 10.05
CA MET A 414 -11.42 1.73 8.70
C MET A 414 -11.24 0.63 7.67
N ALA A 415 -10.29 -0.27 7.89
CA ALA A 415 -10.04 -1.39 6.98
C ALA A 415 -11.26 -2.31 6.83
N LYS A 416 -12.01 -2.58 7.92
CA LYS A 416 -13.23 -3.39 7.89
C LYS A 416 -14.39 -2.73 7.14
N ALA A 417 -14.44 -1.40 7.12
CA ALA A 417 -15.50 -0.66 6.42
C ALA A 417 -15.33 -0.63 4.90
N ILE A 418 -14.20 -1.07 4.36
CA ILE A 418 -13.93 -1.06 2.92
C ILE A 418 -14.60 -2.29 2.26
N PRO A 419 -15.54 -2.11 1.32
CA PRO A 419 -16.05 -3.20 0.51
C PRO A 419 -14.93 -3.72 -0.41
N LEU A 420 -14.60 -5.02 -0.33
CA LEU A 420 -13.47 -5.58 -1.10
C LEU A 420 -13.75 -5.68 -2.60
N ASP A 421 -15.01 -5.80 -3.00
CA ASP A 421 -15.47 -5.75 -4.39
C ASP A 421 -15.09 -4.44 -5.09
N LEU A 422 -14.97 -3.33 -4.36
CA LEU A 422 -14.41 -2.09 -4.90
C LEU A 422 -12.95 -2.20 -5.32
N LEU A 423 -12.21 -3.15 -4.77
CA LEU A 423 -10.75 -3.25 -4.89
C LEU A 423 -10.28 -4.39 -5.77
N LEU A 424 -11.13 -5.38 -5.97
CA LEU A 424 -10.84 -6.55 -6.80
C LEU A 424 -11.33 -6.29 -8.22
N GLU A 425 -10.59 -6.77 -9.21
CA GLU A 425 -11.01 -6.76 -10.60
C GLU A 425 -11.90 -7.99 -10.84
N ASP A 426 -12.98 -7.82 -11.59
CA ASP A 426 -13.84 -8.90 -12.03
C ASP A 426 -13.10 -9.80 -13.02
N ASP A 427 -13.50 -11.09 -13.10
CA ASP A 427 -12.89 -12.07 -14.02
C ASP A 427 -13.32 -11.86 -15.49
N GLU A 428 -14.09 -10.80 -15.81
CA GLU A 428 -14.72 -10.62 -17.11
C GLU A 428 -13.88 -9.81 -18.12
N ASP A 429 -12.73 -9.24 -17.74
CA ASP A 429 -11.93 -8.37 -18.61
C ASP A 429 -10.82 -9.11 -19.40
N GLU A 430 -10.87 -10.45 -19.51
CA GLU A 430 -9.93 -11.26 -20.30
C GLU A 430 -10.55 -11.89 -21.57
N ASP A 431 -11.44 -11.19 -22.27
CA ASP A 431 -11.90 -11.58 -23.62
C ASP A 431 -11.16 -10.82 -24.75
#